data_533a7251a634a7f1710081697916b7ca
#
_entry.id   533a7251a634a7f1710081697916b7ca
#
_cell.length_a   1.000
_cell.length_b   1.000
_cell.length_c   1.000
_cell.angle_alpha   90.00
_cell.angle_beta   90.00
_cell.angle_gamma   90.00
#
_symmetry.space_group_name_H-M   'P 1'
#
loop_
_entity.id
_entity.type
_entity.pdbx_description
1 polymer ?
#
loop_
_entity_poly.entity_id
_entity_poly.type
_entity_poly.pdbx_seq_one_letter_code
_entity_poly.pdbx_strand_id
1 'polypeptide(L)'
;EGVFPGVYPSFSREHQLFQIASKVEEAAWAEALMGVALDRAAVLLVLTLLPERSEALFGLRGYRYALLEAGYAAGLVLLAAVGQGLAAYPAETFHDEGVARLLGLPEGEYPGVVVVLGR
;
A
#
# COMPACT_ATOMS: atom_id res chain seq x y z
N GLU A 1 8.59 7.02 -20.50
CA GLU A 1 8.36 8.16 -19.59
C GLU A 1 8.06 7.62 -18.21
N GLY A 2 8.87 8.03 -17.22
CA GLY A 2 8.70 7.59 -15.85
C GLY A 2 7.66 8.44 -15.10
N VAL A 3 7.18 7.91 -13.99
CA VAL A 3 6.34 8.65 -13.05
C VAL A 3 7.26 9.47 -12.14
N PHE A 4 6.95 10.75 -11.90
CA PHE A 4 7.71 11.58 -10.97
C PHE A 4 7.56 11.06 -9.54
N PRO A 5 8.57 11.28 -8.66
CA PRO A 5 8.43 10.94 -7.25
C PRO A 5 7.18 11.59 -6.64
N GLY A 6 6.44 10.84 -5.84
CA GLY A 6 5.21 11.33 -5.24
C GLY A 6 4.32 10.23 -4.68
N VAL A 7 3.20 10.62 -4.13
CA VAL A 7 2.15 9.72 -3.65
C VAL A 7 0.99 9.73 -4.64
N TYR A 8 0.56 8.55 -5.05
CA TYR A 8 -0.45 8.35 -6.08
C TYR A 8 -1.50 7.34 -5.63
N PRO A 9 -2.75 7.74 -5.35
CA PRO A 9 -3.84 6.79 -5.26
C PRO A 9 -4.12 6.17 -6.63
N SER A 10 -4.41 4.87 -6.64
CA SER A 10 -4.78 4.13 -7.84
C SER A 10 -6.28 3.97 -7.93
N PHE A 11 -6.85 4.39 -9.05
CA PHE A 11 -8.26 4.21 -9.38
C PHE A 11 -8.39 3.08 -10.41
N SER A 12 -8.70 1.88 -9.93
CA SER A 12 -8.67 0.65 -10.72
C SER A 12 -9.66 0.64 -11.90
N ARG A 13 -10.79 1.32 -11.78
CA ARG A 13 -11.78 1.38 -12.86
C ARG A 13 -11.33 2.23 -14.03
N GLU A 14 -10.67 3.35 -13.73
CA GLU A 14 -10.19 4.31 -14.72
C GLU A 14 -8.77 4.04 -15.18
N HIS A 15 -8.07 3.10 -14.54
CA HIS A 15 -6.63 2.82 -14.76
C HIS A 15 -5.77 4.10 -14.68
N GLN A 16 -6.07 4.96 -13.70
CA GLN A 16 -5.43 6.26 -13.54
C GLN A 16 -4.73 6.38 -12.19
N LEU A 17 -3.66 7.16 -12.21
CA LEU A 17 -2.90 7.58 -11.04
C LEU A 17 -2.97 9.10 -10.95
N PHE A 18 -3.35 9.61 -9.78
CA PHE A 18 -3.37 11.05 -9.51
C PHE A 18 -2.32 11.39 -8.46
N GLN A 19 -1.43 12.32 -8.75
CA GLN A 19 -0.45 12.77 -7.77
C GLN A 19 -1.12 13.64 -6.71
N ILE A 20 -1.12 13.16 -5.46
CA ILE A 20 -1.65 13.90 -4.31
C ILE A 20 -0.56 14.56 -3.46
N ALA A 21 0.69 14.08 -3.57
CA ALA A 21 1.85 14.70 -2.96
C ALA A 21 3.08 14.50 -3.84
N SER A 22 3.89 15.54 -3.98
CA SER A 22 5.11 15.53 -4.80
C SER A 22 6.37 15.22 -3.99
N LYS A 23 6.28 15.18 -2.66
CA LYS A 23 7.42 14.91 -1.79
C LYS A 23 7.27 13.55 -1.12
N VAL A 24 8.29 12.73 -1.24
CA VAL A 24 8.43 11.47 -0.53
C VAL A 24 9.62 11.58 0.42
N GLU A 25 9.38 11.48 1.72
CA GLU A 25 10.42 11.53 2.74
C GLU A 25 10.85 10.11 3.09
N GLU A 26 11.90 9.62 2.45
CA GLU A 26 12.40 8.26 2.62
C GLU A 26 12.68 7.90 4.07
N ALA A 27 13.28 8.82 4.85
CA ALA A 27 13.55 8.59 6.27
C ALA A 27 12.28 8.36 7.09
N ALA A 28 11.20 9.11 6.81
CA ALA A 28 9.91 8.93 7.49
C ALA A 28 9.25 7.59 7.12
N TRP A 29 9.39 7.17 5.87
CA TRP A 29 8.93 5.84 5.45
C TRP A 29 9.73 4.70 6.08
N ALA A 30 11.06 4.84 6.15
CA ALA A 30 11.91 3.85 6.80
C ALA A 30 11.57 3.69 8.29
N GLU A 31 11.27 4.79 8.98
CA GLU A 31 10.80 4.76 10.36
C GLU A 31 9.43 4.07 10.48
N ALA A 32 8.47 4.47 9.65
CA ALA A 32 7.12 3.91 9.67
C ALA A 32 7.09 2.41 9.35
N LEU A 33 7.98 1.94 8.47
CA LEU A 33 8.14 0.53 8.11
C LEU A 33 9.09 -0.24 9.04
N MET A 34 9.41 0.31 10.21
CA MET A 34 10.16 -0.39 11.27
C MET A 34 11.51 -0.97 10.82
N GLY A 35 12.25 -0.26 10.00
CA GLY A 35 13.58 -0.64 9.54
C GLY A 35 13.61 -1.60 8.34
N VAL A 36 12.53 -1.72 7.61
CA VAL A 36 12.57 -2.36 6.29
C VAL A 36 13.56 -1.60 5.40
N ALA A 37 14.49 -2.32 4.78
CA ALA A 37 15.47 -1.72 3.89
C ALA A 37 14.81 -1.14 2.63
N LEU A 38 14.95 0.16 2.42
CA LEU A 38 14.35 0.87 1.29
C LEU A 38 15.38 1.32 0.24
N ASP A 39 16.66 1.08 0.48
CA ASP A 39 17.79 1.52 -0.36
C ASP A 39 17.69 1.05 -1.83
N ARG A 40 16.98 -0.05 -2.08
CA ARG A 40 16.72 -0.59 -3.41
C ARG A 40 15.26 -0.54 -3.83
N ALA A 41 14.41 0.07 -3.01
CA ALA A 41 13.01 0.22 -3.32
C ALA A 41 12.81 1.30 -4.39
N ALA A 42 12.08 0.95 -5.44
CA ALA A 42 11.64 1.90 -6.45
C ALA A 42 10.21 2.38 -6.20
N VAL A 43 9.37 1.51 -5.62
CA VAL A 43 7.96 1.78 -5.35
C VAL A 43 7.54 1.11 -4.04
N LEU A 44 6.76 1.82 -3.25
CA LEU A 44 5.95 1.27 -2.18
C LEU A 44 4.50 1.22 -2.66
N LEU A 45 3.93 0.03 -2.75
CA LEU A 45 2.52 -0.14 -3.06
C LEU A 45 1.79 -0.44 -1.75
N VAL A 46 0.91 0.45 -1.35
CA VAL A 46 0.14 0.31 -0.11
C VAL A 46 -1.30 -0.09 -0.44
N LEU A 47 -1.71 -1.22 0.08
CA LEU A 47 -3.10 -1.67 0.04
C LEU A 47 -3.81 -1.15 1.28
N THR A 48 -4.82 -0.31 1.09
CA THR A 48 -5.60 0.26 2.18
C THR A 48 -6.91 -0.48 2.36
N LEU A 49 -7.42 -0.44 3.58
CA LEU A 49 -8.65 -1.10 4.00
C LEU A 49 -9.72 -0.05 4.33
N LEU A 50 -10.94 -0.34 3.91
CA LEU A 50 -12.16 0.40 4.27
C LEU A 50 -13.12 -0.56 5.00
N PRO A 51 -12.86 -0.94 6.26
CA PRO A 51 -13.61 -1.97 6.96
C PRO A 51 -15.11 -1.67 7.04
N GLU A 52 -15.48 -0.43 7.32
CA GLU A 52 -16.89 -0.02 7.41
C GLU A 52 -17.67 -0.31 6.12
N ARG A 53 -17.03 -0.15 4.97
CA ARG A 53 -17.65 -0.47 3.68
C ARG A 53 -17.93 -1.96 3.54
N SER A 54 -17.01 -2.81 3.98
CA SER A 54 -17.19 -4.26 3.98
C SER A 54 -18.21 -4.70 5.04
N GLU A 55 -18.19 -4.09 6.22
CA GLU A 55 -19.15 -4.37 7.28
C GLU A 55 -20.58 -3.96 6.92
N ALA A 56 -20.75 -2.87 6.18
CA ALA A 56 -22.06 -2.47 5.65
C ALA A 56 -22.68 -3.53 4.72
N LEU A 57 -21.84 -4.29 4.02
CA LEU A 57 -22.28 -5.35 3.10
C LEU A 57 -22.40 -6.72 3.79
N PHE A 58 -21.50 -7.06 4.71
CA PHE A 58 -21.32 -8.41 5.26
C PHE A 58 -21.45 -8.49 6.79
N GLY A 59 -21.86 -7.41 7.45
CA GLY A 59 -21.94 -7.33 8.91
C GLY A 59 -20.56 -7.49 9.56
N LEU A 60 -20.52 -8.04 10.76
CA LEU A 60 -19.27 -8.21 11.54
C LEU A 60 -18.18 -9.04 10.83
N ARG A 61 -18.53 -9.83 9.82
CA ARG A 61 -17.56 -10.56 9.01
C ARG A 61 -16.84 -9.68 7.99
N GLY A 62 -17.37 -8.50 7.70
CA GLY A 62 -16.80 -7.57 6.73
C GLY A 62 -15.35 -7.20 6.99
N TYR A 63 -14.99 -6.98 8.25
CA TYR A 63 -13.61 -6.71 8.65
C TYR A 63 -12.65 -7.86 8.24
N ARG A 64 -13.04 -9.10 8.53
CA ARG A 64 -12.25 -10.28 8.12
C ARG A 64 -12.10 -10.36 6.61
N TYR A 65 -13.16 -10.08 5.87
CA TYR A 65 -13.13 -10.14 4.41
C TYR A 65 -12.22 -9.06 3.82
N ALA A 66 -12.23 -7.85 4.38
CA ALA A 66 -11.32 -6.79 3.97
C ALA A 66 -9.85 -7.19 4.14
N LEU A 67 -9.49 -7.81 5.26
CA LEU A 67 -8.13 -8.32 5.51
C LEU A 67 -7.74 -9.44 4.54
N LEU A 68 -8.64 -10.39 4.27
CA LEU A 68 -8.40 -11.49 3.33
C LEU A 68 -8.21 -10.97 1.91
N GLU A 69 -9.03 -10.00 1.47
CA GLU A 69 -8.91 -9.37 0.15
C GLU A 69 -7.57 -8.67 -0.01
N ALA A 70 -7.12 -7.91 1.01
CA ALA A 70 -5.81 -7.27 0.98
C ALA A 70 -4.67 -8.28 0.85
N GLY A 71 -4.75 -9.41 1.59
CA GLY A 71 -3.78 -10.49 1.49
C GLY A 71 -3.76 -11.14 0.10
N TYR A 72 -4.92 -11.41 -0.50
CA TYR A 72 -5.01 -11.94 -1.87
C TYR A 72 -4.44 -10.96 -2.89
N ALA A 73 -4.78 -9.68 -2.78
CA ALA A 73 -4.28 -8.65 -3.66
C ALA A 73 -2.75 -8.50 -3.55
N ALA A 74 -2.20 -8.51 -2.33
CA ALA A 74 -0.76 -8.50 -2.10
C ALA A 74 -0.07 -9.71 -2.77
N GLY A 75 -0.63 -10.90 -2.61
CA GLY A 75 -0.11 -12.12 -3.26
C GLY A 75 -0.08 -12.01 -4.78
N LEU A 76 -1.10 -11.44 -5.40
CA LEU A 76 -1.15 -11.20 -6.84
C LEU A 76 -0.10 -10.17 -7.28
N VAL A 77 0.12 -9.11 -6.50
CA VAL A 77 1.18 -8.12 -6.77
C VAL A 77 2.55 -8.79 -6.73
N LEU A 78 2.83 -9.64 -5.74
CA LEU A 78 4.08 -10.37 -5.63
C LEU A 78 4.33 -11.25 -6.86
N LEU A 79 3.32 -12.01 -7.29
CA LEU A 79 3.41 -12.85 -8.48
C LEU A 79 3.65 -12.03 -9.76
N ALA A 80 2.94 -10.92 -9.91
CA ALA A 80 3.11 -10.03 -11.05
C ALA A 80 4.51 -9.39 -11.08
N ALA A 81 5.05 -9.01 -9.93
CA ALA A 81 6.40 -8.46 -9.80
C ALA A 81 7.45 -9.48 -10.24
N VAL A 82 7.36 -10.71 -9.75
CA VAL A 82 8.28 -11.80 -10.14
C VAL A 82 8.18 -12.05 -11.65
N GLY A 83 6.98 -12.07 -12.22
CA GLY A 83 6.77 -12.23 -13.67
C GLY A 83 7.42 -11.13 -14.52
N GLN A 84 7.68 -9.96 -13.92
CA GLN A 84 8.36 -8.83 -14.56
C GLN A 84 9.85 -8.72 -14.20
N GLY A 85 10.39 -9.69 -13.48
CA GLY A 85 11.79 -9.68 -13.04
C GLY A 85 12.08 -8.65 -11.94
N LEU A 86 11.07 -8.23 -11.20
CA LEU A 86 11.21 -7.32 -10.05
C LEU A 86 11.34 -8.12 -8.75
N ALA A 87 12.14 -7.61 -7.81
CA ALA A 87 12.09 -8.04 -6.43
C ALA A 87 10.86 -7.44 -5.73
N ALA A 88 10.19 -8.22 -4.90
CA ALA A 88 9.03 -7.78 -4.15
C ALA A 88 9.06 -8.36 -2.74
N TYR A 89 8.70 -7.54 -1.75
CA TYR A 89 8.65 -7.94 -0.35
C TYR A 89 7.38 -7.38 0.31
N PRO A 90 6.54 -8.21 0.95
CA PRO A 90 5.38 -7.73 1.70
C PRO A 90 5.82 -7.32 3.12
N ALA A 91 5.69 -6.07 3.45
CA ALA A 91 5.88 -5.55 4.80
C ALA A 91 4.52 -5.54 5.50
N GLU A 92 4.34 -6.41 6.47
CA GLU A 92 3.10 -6.58 7.24
C GLU A 92 3.22 -5.98 8.64
N THR A 93 4.45 -5.70 9.06
CA THR A 93 4.75 -5.08 10.37
C THR A 93 5.22 -3.66 10.14
N PHE A 94 4.40 -2.70 10.53
CA PHE A 94 4.67 -1.27 10.40
C PHE A 94 3.85 -0.46 11.43
N HIS A 95 4.16 0.80 11.56
CA HIS A 95 3.37 1.74 12.37
C HIS A 95 2.17 2.25 11.56
N ASP A 96 0.97 1.73 11.82
CA ASP A 96 -0.27 2.06 11.09
C ASP A 96 -0.51 3.57 11.00
N GLU A 97 -0.44 4.28 12.14
CA GLU A 97 -0.63 5.73 12.17
C GLU A 97 0.46 6.48 11.39
N GLY A 98 1.69 5.97 11.39
CA GLY A 98 2.80 6.52 10.63
C GLY A 98 2.53 6.44 9.14
N VAL A 99 2.19 5.26 8.64
CA VAL A 99 1.86 5.03 7.22
C VAL A 99 0.62 5.82 6.81
N ALA A 100 -0.44 5.79 7.63
CA ALA A 100 -1.68 6.53 7.36
C ALA A 100 -1.42 8.04 7.22
N ARG A 101 -0.58 8.61 8.08
CA ARG A 101 -0.19 10.02 8.03
C ARG A 101 0.62 10.36 6.78
N LEU A 102 1.59 9.51 6.41
CA LEU A 102 2.42 9.72 5.22
C LEU A 102 1.61 9.66 3.93
N LEU A 103 0.54 8.86 3.91
CA LEU A 103 -0.39 8.77 2.78
C LEU A 103 -1.50 9.82 2.83
N GLY A 104 -1.72 10.47 3.98
CA GLY A 104 -2.84 11.38 4.16
C GLY A 104 -4.20 10.65 4.12
N LEU A 105 -4.27 9.43 4.68
CA LEU A 105 -5.51 8.65 4.66
C LEU A 105 -6.61 9.34 5.48
N PRO A 106 -7.85 9.35 4.99
CA PRO A 106 -8.98 9.86 5.74
C PRO A 106 -9.34 8.92 6.91
N GLU A 107 -10.13 9.44 7.85
CA GLU A 107 -10.70 8.63 8.93
C GLU A 107 -11.51 7.45 8.36
N GLY A 108 -11.34 6.28 8.96
CA GLY A 108 -12.00 5.04 8.50
C GLY A 108 -11.26 4.29 7.41
N GLU A 109 -10.16 4.84 6.87
CA GLU A 109 -9.26 4.13 5.96
C GLU A 109 -7.95 3.79 6.65
N TYR A 110 -7.52 2.54 6.54
CA TYR A 110 -6.36 2.00 7.25
C TYR A 110 -5.35 1.35 6.30
N PRO A 111 -4.04 1.46 6.56
CA PRO A 111 -3.07 0.66 5.81
C PRO A 111 -3.22 -0.82 6.16
N GLY A 112 -3.25 -1.67 5.15
CA GLY A 112 -3.38 -3.13 5.32
C GLY A 112 -2.07 -3.87 5.07
N VAL A 113 -1.50 -3.70 3.90
CA VAL A 113 -0.23 -4.31 3.49
C VAL A 113 0.59 -3.29 2.71
N VAL A 114 1.87 -3.24 2.97
CA VAL A 114 2.82 -2.48 2.15
C VAL A 114 3.66 -3.47 1.34
N VAL A 115 3.63 -3.38 0.02
CA VAL A 115 4.51 -4.17 -0.84
C VAL A 115 5.64 -3.28 -1.32
N VAL A 116 6.86 -3.65 -0.95
CA VAL A 116 8.09 -2.97 -1.39
C VAL A 116 8.53 -3.59 -2.70
N LEU A 117 8.64 -2.80 -3.75
CA LEU A 117 9.03 -3.21 -5.08
C LEU A 117 10.34 -2.55 -5.49
N GLY A 118 11.24 -3.30 -6.10
CA GLY A 118 12.53 -2.80 -6.53
C GLY A 118 13.28 -3.76 -7.44
N ARG A 119 14.57 -3.53 -7.54
CA ARG A 119 15.47 -4.36 -8.34
C ARG A 119 16.64 -4.89 -7.52
#